data_338d2f0100085300b00d385c2a10c876
#
_entry.id   338d2f0100085300b00d385c2a10c876
#
_cell.length_a   1.000
_cell.length_b   1.000
_cell.length_c   1.000
_cell.angle_alpha   90.00
_cell.angle_beta   90.00
_cell.angle_gamma   90.00
#
_symmetry.space_group_name_H-M   'P 1'
#
loop_
_entity.id
_entity.type
_entity.pdbx_description
1 polymer ?
#
loop_
_entity_poly.entity_id
_entity_poly.type
_entity_poly.pdbx_seq_one_letter_code
_entity_poly.pdbx_strand_id
1 'polypeptide(L)'
;MKRASGVLLHISSLWGSYSCGSFGEAARQFVDFLEKGGFSYWQTLPFCLPDEWASPYSSYSTFSLNPDFIDLEELYKEGLISEKELHGTLHKTPYSVEYDRLKEERMALLAKAAERFSGGKEYEDFFVLHGHTEDFCHFMAGKAVNGQKPFWEWTEQEEDFSVYRTWRFVCYTFFRQWKKIKDYANGKGISIIGDIPMYVSLDSADVWKNPEDFQLDERFRPTRVAGVPPDCFSKDGQLWGNPLYDWKEMEKDGFSIMKLRPPTEVHGFSL
;
A
#
# COMPACT_ATOMS: atom_id res chain seq x y z
N MET A 1 21.52 24.45 -8.75
CA MET A 1 20.89 23.12 -8.68
C MET A 1 21.62 22.19 -9.64
N LYS A 2 22.11 21.02 -9.19
CA LYS A 2 22.81 20.06 -10.08
C LYS A 2 21.74 19.32 -10.90
N ARG A 3 21.92 19.21 -12.23
CA ARG A 3 21.04 18.42 -13.07
C ARG A 3 21.21 16.94 -12.74
N ALA A 4 20.11 16.21 -12.64
CA ALA A 4 20.08 14.78 -12.39
C ALA A 4 18.99 14.13 -13.25
N SER A 5 19.06 12.83 -13.43
CA SER A 5 18.07 12.04 -14.18
C SER A 5 17.59 10.87 -13.34
N GLY A 6 16.39 10.40 -13.64
CA GLY A 6 15.78 9.24 -12.99
C GLY A 6 14.87 8.48 -13.93
N VAL A 7 14.40 7.35 -13.46
CA VAL A 7 13.42 6.52 -14.18
C VAL A 7 12.19 6.36 -13.30
N LEU A 8 10.99 6.56 -13.87
CA LEU A 8 9.73 6.18 -13.26
C LEU A 8 9.43 4.75 -13.67
N LEU A 9 9.41 3.84 -12.70
CA LEU A 9 9.00 2.46 -12.88
C LEU A 9 8.37 1.95 -11.59
N HIS A 10 7.08 1.63 -11.63
CA HIS A 10 6.40 1.08 -10.46
C HIS A 10 6.82 -0.36 -10.19
N ILE A 11 6.76 -0.80 -8.92
CA ILE A 11 7.17 -2.15 -8.52
C ILE A 11 6.43 -3.23 -9.32
N SER A 12 5.13 -3.07 -9.55
CA SER A 12 4.33 -4.01 -10.33
C SER A 12 4.83 -4.21 -11.78
N SER A 13 5.58 -3.24 -12.30
CA SER A 13 6.12 -3.28 -13.67
C SER A 13 7.51 -3.93 -13.76
N LEU A 14 8.10 -4.31 -12.63
CA LEU A 14 9.31 -5.12 -12.61
C LEU A 14 9.00 -6.53 -13.13
N TRP A 15 9.98 -7.14 -13.80
CA TRP A 15 9.86 -8.54 -14.20
C TRP A 15 9.86 -9.47 -12.98
N GLY A 16 9.34 -10.66 -13.14
CA GLY A 16 9.30 -11.63 -12.04
C GLY A 16 8.69 -12.94 -12.47
N SER A 17 8.65 -13.90 -11.57
CA SER A 17 8.10 -15.22 -11.80
C SER A 17 6.73 -15.44 -11.17
N TYR A 18 6.23 -14.49 -10.34
CA TYR A 18 5.12 -14.71 -9.43
C TYR A 18 4.00 -13.67 -9.56
N SER A 19 3.40 -13.59 -10.72
CA SER A 19 2.19 -12.79 -11.03
C SER A 19 2.33 -11.27 -10.96
N CYS A 20 3.34 -10.71 -10.31
CA CYS A 20 3.60 -9.28 -10.18
C CYS A 20 5.08 -9.03 -9.87
N GLY A 21 5.59 -7.86 -10.21
CA GLY A 21 6.86 -7.38 -9.71
C GLY A 21 6.84 -7.25 -8.17
N SER A 22 7.97 -7.52 -7.52
CA SER A 22 8.10 -7.56 -6.06
C SER A 22 9.37 -6.88 -5.56
N PHE A 23 9.50 -6.75 -4.23
CA PHE A 23 10.72 -6.26 -3.57
C PHE A 23 11.87 -7.29 -3.55
N GLY A 24 11.88 -8.20 -4.50
CA GLY A 24 12.86 -9.28 -4.63
C GLY A 24 14.05 -8.93 -5.50
N GLU A 25 14.60 -9.96 -6.15
CA GLU A 25 15.81 -9.87 -6.95
C GLU A 25 15.67 -8.91 -8.14
N ALA A 26 14.50 -8.86 -8.81
CA ALA A 26 14.30 -7.96 -9.94
C ALA A 26 14.39 -6.48 -9.53
N ALA A 27 13.92 -6.13 -8.32
CA ALA A 27 14.07 -4.77 -7.79
C ALA A 27 15.55 -4.41 -7.56
N ARG A 28 16.37 -5.35 -7.05
CA ARG A 28 17.81 -5.16 -6.89
C ARG A 28 18.51 -5.00 -8.24
N GLN A 29 18.20 -5.85 -9.20
CA GLN A 29 18.76 -5.77 -10.56
C GLN A 29 18.37 -4.46 -11.27
N PHE A 30 17.17 -3.96 -11.01
CA PHE A 30 16.76 -2.66 -11.52
C PHE A 30 17.57 -1.51 -10.89
N VAL A 31 17.84 -1.55 -9.59
CA VAL A 31 18.74 -0.61 -8.92
C VAL A 31 20.16 -0.67 -9.53
N ASP A 32 20.68 -1.87 -9.78
CA ASP A 32 22.00 -2.04 -10.44
C ASP A 32 22.00 -1.48 -11.87
N PHE A 33 20.90 -1.63 -12.59
CA PHE A 33 20.72 -1.01 -13.91
C PHE A 33 20.77 0.52 -13.82
N LEU A 34 20.08 1.12 -12.84
CA LEU A 34 20.08 2.57 -12.63
C LEU A 34 21.48 3.08 -12.29
N GLU A 35 22.19 2.41 -11.38
CA GLU A 35 23.58 2.75 -11.03
C GLU A 35 24.49 2.73 -12.26
N LYS A 36 24.49 1.63 -13.02
CA LYS A 36 25.29 1.48 -14.25
C LYS A 36 24.92 2.50 -15.33
N GLY A 37 23.63 2.88 -15.40
CA GLY A 37 23.13 3.89 -16.32
C GLY A 37 23.43 5.33 -15.91
N GLY A 38 24.02 5.57 -14.74
CA GLY A 38 24.33 6.89 -14.21
C GLY A 38 23.11 7.69 -13.77
N PHE A 39 21.97 7.02 -13.51
CA PHE A 39 20.78 7.64 -12.94
C PHE A 39 21.00 7.94 -11.45
N SER A 40 20.24 8.91 -10.94
CA SER A 40 20.29 9.30 -9.53
C SER A 40 18.97 9.03 -8.81
N TYR A 41 17.87 8.81 -9.56
CA TYR A 41 16.53 8.67 -8.99
C TYR A 41 15.77 7.49 -9.57
N TRP A 42 15.03 6.82 -8.68
CA TRP A 42 13.99 5.88 -9.02
C TRP A 42 12.64 6.44 -8.52
N GLN A 43 11.73 6.75 -9.42
CA GLN A 43 10.39 7.21 -9.07
C GLN A 43 9.40 6.03 -9.12
N THR A 44 8.54 5.93 -8.10
CA THR A 44 7.47 4.93 -8.01
C THR A 44 6.12 5.60 -7.92
N LEU A 45 5.04 4.84 -8.11
CA LEU A 45 3.67 5.22 -7.78
C LEU A 45 3.37 4.86 -6.31
N PRO A 46 2.18 5.25 -5.75
CA PRO A 46 1.82 4.88 -4.38
C PRO A 46 1.83 3.37 -4.15
N PHE A 47 2.22 2.96 -2.96
CA PHE A 47 2.29 1.55 -2.56
C PHE A 47 1.04 1.05 -1.84
N CYS A 48 -0.01 1.85 -1.83
CA CYS A 48 -1.27 1.49 -1.18
C CYS A 48 -1.93 0.28 -1.83
N LEU A 49 -2.74 -0.43 -1.06
CA LEU A 49 -3.62 -1.47 -1.56
C LEU A 49 -4.56 -0.87 -2.62
N PRO A 50 -4.51 -1.32 -3.87
CA PRO A 50 -5.31 -0.74 -4.93
C PRO A 50 -6.79 -1.10 -4.79
N ASP A 51 -7.64 -0.31 -5.42
CA ASP A 51 -9.07 -0.62 -5.58
C ASP A 51 -9.32 -1.76 -6.59
N GLU A 52 -10.59 -2.00 -6.89
CA GLU A 52 -11.00 -3.02 -7.86
C GLU A 52 -10.50 -2.77 -9.29
N TRP A 53 -10.13 -1.53 -9.61
CA TRP A 53 -9.58 -1.10 -10.90
C TRP A 53 -8.04 -1.13 -10.93
N ALA A 54 -7.42 -1.66 -9.89
CA ALA A 54 -5.97 -1.66 -9.70
C ALA A 54 -5.35 -0.26 -9.64
N SER A 55 -6.12 0.76 -9.22
CA SER A 55 -5.64 2.13 -9.01
C SER A 55 -5.03 2.27 -7.61
N PRO A 56 -3.74 2.63 -7.48
CA PRO A 56 -3.13 2.85 -6.18
C PRO A 56 -3.54 4.19 -5.54
N TYR A 57 -4.29 5.03 -6.25
CA TYR A 57 -4.79 6.32 -5.77
C TYR A 57 -6.16 6.25 -5.11
N SER A 58 -6.87 5.14 -5.28
CA SER A 58 -8.13 4.85 -4.60
C SER A 58 -7.92 3.62 -3.73
N SER A 59 -7.78 3.82 -2.43
CA SER A 59 -7.38 2.78 -1.50
C SER A 59 -8.22 2.78 -0.24
N TYR A 60 -8.27 1.64 0.44
CA TYR A 60 -8.89 1.49 1.76
C TYR A 60 -8.13 2.19 2.89
N SER A 61 -6.93 2.70 2.64
CA SER A 61 -6.18 3.60 3.52
C SER A 61 -4.96 4.16 2.81
N THR A 62 -4.56 5.39 3.15
CA THR A 62 -3.26 5.95 2.75
C THR A 62 -2.08 5.28 3.47
N PHE A 63 -2.35 4.53 4.52
CA PHE A 63 -1.36 3.74 5.27
C PHE A 63 -1.40 2.25 4.93
N SER A 64 -2.27 1.84 4.00
CA SER A 64 -2.32 0.47 3.50
C SER A 64 -1.09 0.14 2.67
N LEU A 65 -0.73 -1.14 2.64
CA LEU A 65 0.45 -1.63 1.93
C LEU A 65 0.00 -2.76 0.98
N ASN A 66 0.37 -2.66 -0.29
CA ASN A 66 -0.05 -3.61 -1.31
C ASN A 66 0.65 -4.98 -1.13
N PRO A 67 -0.08 -6.04 -0.80
CA PRO A 67 0.48 -7.38 -0.58
C PRO A 67 1.14 -7.99 -1.81
N ASP A 68 0.83 -7.49 -3.01
CA ASP A 68 1.33 -8.03 -4.27
C ASP A 68 2.84 -7.79 -4.44
N PHE A 69 3.39 -6.77 -3.77
CA PHE A 69 4.82 -6.43 -3.85
C PHE A 69 5.70 -7.23 -2.90
N ILE A 70 5.10 -8.03 -2.00
CA ILE A 70 5.84 -8.92 -1.12
C ILE A 70 6.55 -9.99 -1.96
N ASP A 71 7.85 -10.13 -1.76
CA ASP A 71 8.67 -11.15 -2.39
C ASP A 71 8.41 -12.52 -1.76
N LEU A 72 7.89 -13.43 -2.56
CA LEU A 72 7.54 -14.77 -2.12
C LEU A 72 8.74 -15.69 -1.95
N GLU A 73 9.84 -15.45 -2.68
CA GLU A 73 11.07 -16.22 -2.48
C GLU A 73 11.70 -15.96 -1.12
N GLU A 74 11.60 -14.73 -0.61
CA GLU A 74 12.04 -14.42 0.75
C GLU A 74 11.21 -15.18 1.78
N LEU A 75 9.87 -15.22 1.62
CA LEU A 75 9.00 -16.01 2.49
C LEU A 75 9.31 -17.52 2.45
N TYR A 76 9.64 -18.03 1.28
CA TYR A 76 10.09 -19.43 1.13
C TYR A 76 11.40 -19.68 1.86
N LYS A 77 12.40 -18.83 1.69
CA LYS A 77 13.70 -18.91 2.39
C LYS A 77 13.55 -18.83 3.91
N GLU A 78 12.54 -18.10 4.40
CA GLU A 78 12.20 -18.00 5.82
C GLU A 78 11.36 -19.19 6.33
N GLY A 79 10.97 -20.12 5.46
CA GLY A 79 10.14 -21.29 5.81
C GLY A 79 8.66 -20.97 6.06
N LEU A 80 8.21 -19.76 5.70
CA LEU A 80 6.82 -19.29 5.89
C LEU A 80 5.88 -19.82 4.81
N ILE A 81 6.41 -20.16 3.64
CA ILE A 81 5.68 -20.88 2.59
C ILE A 81 6.51 -22.07 2.09
N SER A 82 5.86 -23.11 1.64
CA SER A 82 6.52 -24.30 1.07
C SER A 82 6.88 -24.06 -0.41
N GLU A 83 7.80 -24.89 -0.91
CA GLU A 83 8.17 -24.87 -2.34
C GLU A 83 6.96 -25.10 -3.26
N LYS A 84 6.04 -26.00 -2.89
CA LYS A 84 4.81 -26.26 -3.63
C LYS A 84 3.91 -25.03 -3.67
N GLU A 85 3.79 -24.30 -2.56
CA GLU A 85 3.00 -23.06 -2.49
C GLU A 85 3.65 -21.97 -3.35
N LEU A 86 4.96 -21.82 -3.30
CA LEU A 86 5.71 -20.87 -4.13
C LEU A 86 5.52 -21.19 -5.63
N HIS A 87 5.73 -22.44 -6.04
CA HIS A 87 5.58 -22.85 -7.44
C HIS A 87 4.14 -22.74 -7.95
N GLY A 88 3.14 -22.86 -7.05
CA GLY A 88 1.73 -22.66 -7.39
C GLY A 88 1.41 -21.25 -7.89
N THR A 89 2.25 -20.25 -7.56
CA THR A 89 2.05 -18.84 -7.95
C THR A 89 2.84 -18.42 -9.20
N LEU A 90 3.52 -19.37 -9.89
CA LEU A 90 4.27 -19.05 -11.11
C LEU A 90 3.36 -18.48 -12.20
N HIS A 91 3.82 -17.44 -12.85
CA HIS A 91 3.15 -16.84 -14.01
C HIS A 91 3.13 -17.77 -15.23
N LYS A 92 2.16 -17.49 -16.10
CA LYS A 92 2.18 -17.97 -17.49
C LYS A 92 3.16 -17.18 -18.36
N THR A 93 3.36 -15.91 -18.06
CA THR A 93 4.28 -15.01 -18.78
C THR A 93 4.89 -13.98 -17.81
N PRO A 94 6.19 -13.68 -17.89
CA PRO A 94 6.83 -12.68 -17.02
C PRO A 94 6.60 -11.22 -17.47
N TYR A 95 5.78 -10.98 -18.50
CA TYR A 95 5.62 -9.68 -19.16
C TYR A 95 4.30 -8.98 -18.85
N SER A 96 3.41 -9.61 -18.09
CA SER A 96 2.12 -9.01 -17.69
C SER A 96 1.76 -9.38 -16.27
N VAL A 97 1.12 -8.44 -15.55
CA VAL A 97 0.56 -8.69 -14.22
C VAL A 97 -0.75 -9.45 -14.35
N GLU A 98 -0.90 -10.53 -13.60
CA GLU A 98 -2.11 -11.36 -13.58
C GLU A 98 -3.05 -10.91 -12.44
N TYR A 99 -3.63 -9.71 -12.54
CA TYR A 99 -4.42 -9.08 -11.47
C TYR A 99 -5.57 -9.94 -10.94
N ASP A 100 -6.31 -10.62 -11.81
CA ASP A 100 -7.42 -11.49 -11.39
C ASP A 100 -6.94 -12.63 -10.50
N ARG A 101 -5.81 -13.22 -10.87
CA ARG A 101 -5.18 -14.28 -10.10
C ARG A 101 -4.63 -13.78 -8.75
N LEU A 102 -4.04 -12.58 -8.73
CA LEU A 102 -3.53 -11.97 -7.50
C LEU A 102 -4.65 -11.75 -6.48
N LYS A 103 -5.81 -11.25 -6.91
CA LYS A 103 -6.96 -11.05 -6.02
C LYS A 103 -7.39 -12.35 -5.32
N GLU A 104 -7.36 -13.48 -6.00
CA GLU A 104 -7.82 -14.76 -5.46
C GLU A 104 -6.76 -15.46 -4.62
N GLU A 105 -5.51 -15.51 -5.10
CA GLU A 105 -4.50 -16.40 -4.57
C GLU A 105 -3.55 -15.72 -3.56
N ARG A 106 -3.24 -14.43 -3.72
CA ARG A 106 -2.19 -13.76 -2.95
C ARG A 106 -2.50 -13.69 -1.46
N MET A 107 -3.67 -13.19 -1.09
CA MET A 107 -4.05 -13.08 0.31
C MET A 107 -4.23 -14.44 0.98
N ALA A 108 -4.74 -15.44 0.27
CA ALA A 108 -4.85 -16.80 0.78
C ALA A 108 -3.47 -17.42 1.10
N LEU A 109 -2.46 -17.15 0.27
CA LEU A 109 -1.09 -17.59 0.53
C LEU A 109 -0.45 -16.83 1.72
N LEU A 110 -0.64 -15.52 1.78
CA LEU A 110 -0.10 -14.69 2.87
C LEU A 110 -0.77 -15.02 4.21
N ALA A 111 -2.05 -15.42 4.23
CA ALA A 111 -2.72 -15.91 5.43
C ALA A 111 -2.02 -17.17 5.99
N LYS A 112 -1.68 -18.14 5.14
CA LYS A 112 -0.92 -19.32 5.55
C LYS A 112 0.48 -18.96 6.07
N ALA A 113 1.15 -17.99 5.43
CA ALA A 113 2.44 -17.50 5.91
C ALA A 113 2.31 -16.83 7.28
N ALA A 114 1.25 -16.03 7.49
CA ALA A 114 0.94 -15.39 8.77
C ALA A 114 0.67 -16.40 9.89
N GLU A 115 0.03 -17.53 9.59
CA GLU A 115 -0.18 -18.62 10.56
C GLU A 115 1.13 -19.25 11.04
N ARG A 116 2.13 -19.31 10.18
CA ARG A 116 3.46 -19.89 10.48
C ARG A 116 4.43 -18.88 11.07
N PHE A 117 4.11 -17.59 10.98
CA PHE A 117 4.94 -16.52 11.49
C PHE A 117 4.79 -16.37 13.01
N SER A 118 5.92 -16.43 13.73
CA SER A 118 5.94 -16.43 15.20
C SER A 118 5.95 -15.03 15.83
N GLY A 119 6.04 -13.97 14.99
CA GLY A 119 6.20 -12.61 15.52
C GLY A 119 7.59 -12.36 16.10
N GLY A 120 7.63 -11.53 17.14
CA GLY A 120 8.85 -11.16 17.85
C GLY A 120 8.85 -9.68 18.21
N LYS A 121 9.87 -9.24 18.96
CA LYS A 121 9.94 -7.88 19.47
C LYS A 121 9.88 -6.83 18.34
N GLU A 122 10.63 -7.00 17.27
CA GLU A 122 10.65 -6.07 16.13
C GLU A 122 9.27 -5.95 15.47
N TYR A 123 8.52 -7.04 15.43
CA TYR A 123 7.14 -7.05 14.92
C TYR A 123 6.20 -6.21 15.80
N GLU A 124 6.27 -6.34 17.12
CA GLU A 124 5.44 -5.56 18.03
C GLU A 124 5.88 -4.09 18.06
N ASP A 125 7.19 -3.83 18.09
CA ASP A 125 7.75 -2.48 18.04
C ASP A 125 7.32 -1.74 16.76
N PHE A 126 7.16 -2.46 15.63
CA PHE A 126 6.68 -1.87 14.38
C PHE A 126 5.30 -1.22 14.54
N PHE A 127 4.34 -1.91 15.17
CA PHE A 127 2.98 -1.37 15.33
C PHE A 127 2.91 -0.26 16.41
N VAL A 128 3.80 -0.28 17.39
CA VAL A 128 3.96 0.85 18.32
C VAL A 128 4.38 2.13 17.57
N LEU A 129 5.25 1.99 16.57
CA LEU A 129 5.74 3.12 15.77
C LEU A 129 4.77 3.52 14.64
N HIS A 130 3.98 2.58 14.14
CA HIS A 130 3.12 2.74 12.96
C HIS A 130 1.64 2.44 13.28
N GLY A 131 1.09 3.08 14.33
CA GLY A 131 -0.28 2.85 14.82
C GLY A 131 -1.38 3.00 13.75
N HIS A 132 -1.22 3.90 12.77
CA HIS A 132 -2.19 4.03 11.67
C HIS A 132 -2.24 2.82 10.75
N THR A 133 -1.14 2.09 10.62
CA THR A 133 -1.13 0.80 9.91
C THR A 133 -1.92 -0.25 10.68
N GLU A 134 -1.93 -0.18 12.00
CA GLU A 134 -2.75 -1.03 12.85
C GLU A 134 -4.24 -0.72 12.72
N ASP A 135 -4.63 0.57 12.69
CA ASP A 135 -6.00 1.00 12.40
C ASP A 135 -6.51 0.45 11.06
N PHE A 136 -5.66 0.41 10.04
CA PHE A 136 -5.97 -0.26 8.77
C PHE A 136 -6.20 -1.77 8.93
N CYS A 137 -5.41 -2.47 9.74
CA CYS A 137 -5.59 -3.90 9.99
C CYS A 137 -6.94 -4.19 10.69
N HIS A 138 -7.33 -3.36 11.66
CA HIS A 138 -8.64 -3.42 12.31
C HIS A 138 -9.79 -3.17 11.33
N PHE A 139 -9.67 -2.13 10.50
CA PHE A 139 -10.67 -1.84 9.48
C PHE A 139 -10.90 -3.02 8.53
N MET A 140 -9.84 -3.66 8.05
CA MET A 140 -9.95 -4.81 7.15
C MET A 140 -10.58 -6.04 7.83
N ALA A 141 -10.29 -6.24 9.11
CA ALA A 141 -10.91 -7.30 9.90
C ALA A 141 -12.42 -7.06 10.14
N GLY A 142 -12.80 -5.80 10.42
CA GLY A 142 -14.20 -5.38 10.51
C GLY A 142 -14.95 -5.55 9.18
N LYS A 143 -14.32 -5.18 8.05
CA LYS A 143 -14.89 -5.41 6.72
C LYS A 143 -15.17 -6.89 6.45
N ALA A 144 -14.28 -7.78 6.89
CA ALA A 144 -14.41 -9.22 6.65
C ALA A 144 -15.69 -9.78 7.31
N VAL A 145 -15.95 -9.48 8.58
CA VAL A 145 -17.16 -9.96 9.28
C VAL A 145 -18.44 -9.30 8.78
N ASN A 146 -18.33 -8.11 8.21
CA ASN A 146 -19.46 -7.37 7.64
C ASN A 146 -19.65 -7.60 6.13
N GLY A 147 -19.07 -8.65 5.57
CA GLY A 147 -19.27 -9.05 4.17
C GLY A 147 -18.76 -8.04 3.15
N GLN A 148 -17.66 -7.36 3.46
CA GLN A 148 -17.02 -6.33 2.64
C GLN A 148 -17.90 -5.08 2.41
N LYS A 149 -18.97 -4.89 3.19
CA LYS A 149 -19.80 -3.69 3.12
C LYS A 149 -19.02 -2.43 3.51
N PRO A 150 -19.47 -1.25 3.07
CA PRO A 150 -18.94 0.01 3.57
C PRO A 150 -19.12 0.13 5.09
N PHE A 151 -18.21 0.79 5.78
CA PHE A 151 -18.19 0.83 7.25
C PHE A 151 -19.47 1.44 7.87
N TRP A 152 -20.13 2.36 7.19
CA TRP A 152 -21.41 2.95 7.64
C TRP A 152 -22.62 2.01 7.54
N GLU A 153 -22.43 0.82 6.98
CA GLU A 153 -23.44 -0.27 6.92
C GLU A 153 -23.08 -1.44 7.83
N TRP A 154 -22.02 -1.33 8.63
CA TRP A 154 -21.60 -2.40 9.51
C TRP A 154 -22.62 -2.63 10.64
N THR A 155 -22.91 -3.87 10.90
CA THR A 155 -23.79 -4.32 11.98
C THR A 155 -23.04 -5.11 13.05
N GLU A 156 -21.96 -5.79 12.66
CA GLU A 156 -21.12 -6.56 13.57
C GLU A 156 -20.03 -5.66 14.15
N GLN A 157 -19.84 -5.77 15.48
CA GLN A 157 -18.82 -5.03 16.23
C GLN A 157 -17.54 -5.84 16.44
N GLU A 158 -17.65 -7.17 16.30
CA GLU A 158 -16.50 -8.06 16.41
C GLU A 158 -15.66 -7.99 15.12
N GLU A 159 -14.40 -8.37 15.26
CA GLU A 159 -13.44 -8.41 14.16
C GLU A 159 -13.02 -9.86 13.88
N ASP A 160 -12.71 -10.16 12.61
CA ASP A 160 -12.08 -11.44 12.27
C ASP A 160 -10.59 -11.40 12.67
N PHE A 161 -10.28 -12.06 13.76
CA PHE A 161 -8.89 -12.10 14.28
C PHE A 161 -7.90 -12.74 13.30
N SER A 162 -8.32 -13.67 12.46
CA SER A 162 -7.47 -14.29 11.44
C SER A 162 -7.12 -13.28 10.36
N VAL A 163 -8.10 -12.48 9.92
CA VAL A 163 -7.89 -11.41 8.95
C VAL A 163 -7.03 -10.30 9.54
N TYR A 164 -7.30 -9.87 10.77
CA TYR A 164 -6.47 -8.89 11.48
C TYR A 164 -5.01 -9.33 11.56
N ARG A 165 -4.75 -10.54 12.03
CA ARG A 165 -3.41 -11.11 12.11
C ARG A 165 -2.72 -11.19 10.76
N THR A 166 -3.46 -11.55 9.71
CA THR A 166 -2.94 -11.63 8.34
C THR A 166 -2.51 -10.25 7.84
N TRP A 167 -3.31 -9.22 8.05
CA TRP A 167 -2.94 -7.87 7.63
C TRP A 167 -1.78 -7.29 8.43
N ARG A 168 -1.70 -7.54 9.72
CA ARG A 168 -0.50 -7.19 10.50
C ARG A 168 0.76 -7.84 9.91
N PHE A 169 0.71 -9.13 9.61
CA PHE A 169 1.83 -9.83 8.97
C PHE A 169 2.19 -9.23 7.61
N VAL A 170 1.21 -8.94 6.78
CA VAL A 170 1.39 -8.30 5.45
C VAL A 170 2.08 -6.95 5.59
N CYS A 171 1.57 -6.07 6.45
CA CYS A 171 2.12 -4.73 6.63
C CYS A 171 3.57 -4.77 7.14
N TYR A 172 3.85 -5.57 8.15
CA TYR A 172 5.20 -5.74 8.68
C TYR A 172 6.17 -6.31 7.65
N THR A 173 5.77 -7.36 6.93
CA THR A 173 6.61 -8.02 5.93
C THR A 173 6.90 -7.09 4.76
N PHE A 174 5.89 -6.37 4.29
CA PHE A 174 6.03 -5.36 3.26
C PHE A 174 7.08 -4.31 3.66
N PHE A 175 6.89 -3.71 4.84
CA PHE A 175 7.80 -2.68 5.35
C PHE A 175 9.24 -3.18 5.44
N ARG A 176 9.43 -4.38 6.00
CA ARG A 176 10.75 -5.01 6.14
C ARG A 176 11.43 -5.22 4.79
N GLN A 177 10.70 -5.73 3.81
CA GLN A 177 11.25 -5.99 2.47
C GLN A 177 11.50 -4.68 1.70
N TRP A 178 10.56 -3.74 1.78
CA TRP A 178 10.74 -2.41 1.20
C TRP A 178 11.97 -1.70 1.76
N LYS A 179 12.15 -1.73 3.08
CA LYS A 179 13.33 -1.14 3.73
C LYS A 179 14.64 -1.70 3.16
N LYS A 180 14.71 -3.01 2.93
CA LYS A 180 15.88 -3.65 2.32
C LYS A 180 16.17 -3.12 0.92
N ILE A 181 15.14 -2.92 0.09
CA ILE A 181 15.31 -2.37 -1.26
C ILE A 181 15.70 -0.89 -1.21
N LYS A 182 15.08 -0.11 -0.34
CA LYS A 182 15.42 1.31 -0.13
C LYS A 182 16.87 1.47 0.33
N ASP A 183 17.29 0.71 1.33
CA ASP A 183 18.66 0.74 1.83
C ASP A 183 19.68 0.32 0.74
N TYR A 184 19.34 -0.69 -0.06
CA TYR A 184 20.15 -1.12 -1.19
C TYR A 184 20.27 -0.01 -2.26
N ALA A 185 19.18 0.62 -2.64
CA ALA A 185 19.17 1.72 -3.61
C ALA A 185 20.00 2.91 -3.11
N ASN A 186 19.79 3.31 -1.86
CA ASN A 186 20.53 4.42 -1.24
C ASN A 186 22.03 4.11 -1.14
N GLY A 187 22.40 2.87 -0.81
CA GLY A 187 23.78 2.39 -0.80
C GLY A 187 24.47 2.46 -2.17
N LYS A 188 23.70 2.43 -3.25
CA LYS A 188 24.14 2.60 -4.64
C LYS A 188 24.05 4.06 -5.13
N GLY A 189 23.70 5.00 -4.27
CA GLY A 189 23.53 6.43 -4.64
C GLY A 189 22.25 6.73 -5.41
N ILE A 190 21.29 5.81 -5.42
CA ILE A 190 19.96 6.00 -6.03
C ILE A 190 18.98 6.45 -4.94
N SER A 191 18.45 7.66 -5.07
CA SER A 191 17.37 8.17 -4.23
C SER A 191 16.03 7.75 -4.79
N ILE A 192 15.10 7.36 -3.91
CA ILE A 192 13.76 6.96 -4.33
C ILE A 192 12.81 8.15 -4.16
N ILE A 193 12.05 8.43 -5.22
CA ILE A 193 10.95 9.40 -5.21
C ILE A 193 9.65 8.58 -5.14
N GLY A 194 8.96 8.66 -3.99
CA GLY A 194 7.65 8.05 -3.82
C GLY A 194 6.52 8.92 -4.36
N ASP A 195 5.29 8.46 -4.15
CA ASP A 195 4.07 9.18 -4.46
C ASP A 195 3.05 8.93 -3.34
N ILE A 196 2.19 9.92 -3.06
CA ILE A 196 1.20 9.83 -1.99
C ILE A 196 -0.18 10.14 -2.58
N PRO A 197 -1.20 9.29 -2.36
CA PRO A 197 -2.57 9.62 -2.70
C PRO A 197 -3.01 10.88 -1.96
N MET A 198 -3.44 11.90 -2.69
CA MET A 198 -3.87 13.17 -2.10
C MET A 198 -5.21 12.99 -1.37
N TYR A 199 -6.12 12.25 -1.96
CA TYR A 199 -7.44 11.95 -1.41
C TYR A 199 -7.53 10.49 -0.98
N VAL A 200 -8.53 10.20 -0.13
CA VAL A 200 -8.86 8.84 0.33
C VAL A 200 -10.22 8.42 -0.21
N SER A 201 -10.47 7.12 -0.26
CA SER A 201 -11.82 6.62 -0.50
C SER A 201 -12.73 6.92 0.69
N LEU A 202 -14.03 7.14 0.43
CA LEU A 202 -14.99 7.31 1.52
C LEU A 202 -15.02 6.06 2.43
N ASP A 203 -15.02 4.87 1.82
CA ASP A 203 -14.91 3.60 2.53
C ASP A 203 -13.43 3.27 2.76
N SER A 204 -12.85 3.90 3.76
CA SER A 204 -11.44 3.74 4.14
C SER A 204 -11.24 3.77 5.64
N ALA A 205 -10.15 3.17 6.11
CA ALA A 205 -9.73 3.23 7.51
C ALA A 205 -9.48 4.68 7.97
N ASP A 206 -9.00 5.55 7.08
CA ASP A 206 -8.77 6.97 7.34
C ASP A 206 -10.08 7.68 7.73
N VAL A 207 -11.15 7.48 6.95
CA VAL A 207 -12.47 8.08 7.23
C VAL A 207 -13.17 7.38 8.39
N TRP A 208 -13.09 6.05 8.47
CA TRP A 208 -13.68 5.27 9.56
C TRP A 208 -13.13 5.68 10.93
N LYS A 209 -11.82 5.92 11.01
CA LYS A 209 -11.15 6.25 12.27
C LYS A 209 -11.31 7.71 12.67
N ASN A 210 -11.27 8.63 11.70
CA ASN A 210 -11.27 10.07 11.91
C ASN A 210 -12.29 10.75 10.99
N PRO A 211 -13.60 10.44 11.10
CA PRO A 211 -14.62 11.00 10.21
C PRO A 211 -14.75 12.53 10.32
N GLU A 212 -14.37 13.11 11.46
CA GLU A 212 -14.34 14.55 11.70
C GLU A 212 -13.35 15.31 10.81
N ASP A 213 -12.31 14.64 10.33
CA ASP A 213 -11.33 15.24 9.41
C ASP A 213 -11.88 15.47 7.99
N PHE A 214 -13.12 15.05 7.74
CA PHE A 214 -13.73 15.07 6.41
C PHE A 214 -15.07 15.81 6.41
N GLN A 215 -15.41 16.45 5.27
CA GLN A 215 -16.68 17.16 5.08
C GLN A 215 -17.83 16.17 4.84
N LEU A 216 -18.32 15.54 5.91
CA LEU A 216 -19.38 14.55 5.91
C LEU A 216 -20.65 15.06 6.60
N ASP A 217 -21.81 14.49 6.26
CA ASP A 217 -23.05 14.62 7.05
C ASP A 217 -23.13 13.55 8.14
N GLU A 218 -24.19 13.60 8.97
CA GLU A 218 -24.45 12.65 10.07
C GLU A 218 -24.62 11.18 9.62
N ARG A 219 -24.75 10.94 8.31
CA ARG A 219 -24.87 9.61 7.70
C ARG A 219 -23.63 9.20 6.94
N PHE A 220 -22.49 9.84 7.22
CA PHE A 220 -21.22 9.64 6.54
C PHE A 220 -21.27 9.90 5.02
N ARG A 221 -22.19 10.76 4.54
CA ARG A 221 -22.24 11.13 3.13
C ARG A 221 -21.39 12.38 2.91
N PRO A 222 -20.53 12.41 1.88
CA PRO A 222 -19.77 13.61 1.55
C PRO A 222 -20.69 14.78 1.23
N THR A 223 -20.51 15.91 1.91
CA THR A 223 -21.23 17.16 1.57
C THR A 223 -20.62 17.82 0.34
N ARG A 224 -19.36 17.52 0.05
CA ARG A 224 -18.61 17.89 -1.16
C ARG A 224 -17.62 16.78 -1.50
N VAL A 225 -17.34 16.65 -2.80
CA VAL A 225 -16.41 15.64 -3.32
C VAL A 225 -15.33 16.26 -4.20
N ALA A 226 -14.20 15.55 -4.28
CA ALA A 226 -13.09 15.94 -5.13
C ALA A 226 -13.40 15.73 -6.63
N GLY A 227 -12.77 16.54 -7.45
CA GLY A 227 -12.86 16.46 -8.89
C GLY A 227 -11.99 17.54 -9.54
N VAL A 228 -11.92 17.53 -10.87
CA VAL A 228 -11.20 18.53 -11.66
C VAL A 228 -12.08 19.11 -12.75
N PRO A 229 -11.91 20.40 -13.10
CA PRO A 229 -12.63 21.02 -14.19
C PRO A 229 -12.23 20.40 -15.54
N PRO A 230 -12.99 20.71 -16.63
CA PRO A 230 -12.63 20.30 -17.98
C PRO A 230 -11.18 20.66 -18.35
N ASP A 231 -10.51 19.71 -19.01
CA ASP A 231 -9.14 19.86 -19.49
C ASP A 231 -8.96 19.22 -20.89
N CYS A 232 -7.71 19.06 -21.34
CA CYS A 232 -7.42 18.46 -22.64
C CYS A 232 -7.71 16.93 -22.69
N PHE A 233 -7.88 16.27 -21.54
CA PHE A 233 -8.15 14.83 -21.44
C PHE A 233 -9.66 14.55 -21.26
N SER A 234 -10.40 15.47 -20.61
CA SER A 234 -11.83 15.32 -20.36
C SER A 234 -12.58 16.65 -20.60
N LYS A 235 -13.47 16.66 -21.58
CA LYS A 235 -14.28 17.85 -21.93
C LYS A 235 -15.25 18.26 -20.83
N ASP A 236 -15.70 17.31 -20.02
CA ASP A 236 -16.67 17.51 -18.94
C ASP A 236 -16.02 17.60 -17.55
N GLY A 237 -14.68 17.52 -17.50
CA GLY A 237 -13.94 17.35 -16.26
C GLY A 237 -14.06 15.93 -15.70
N GLN A 238 -13.64 15.74 -14.45
CA GLN A 238 -13.73 14.46 -13.76
C GLN A 238 -14.30 14.68 -12.36
N LEU A 239 -15.24 13.84 -11.95
CA LEU A 239 -15.76 13.78 -10.59
C LEU A 239 -15.22 12.50 -9.95
N TRP A 240 -14.28 12.63 -9.00
CA TRP A 240 -13.61 11.48 -8.40
C TRP A 240 -14.40 10.86 -7.25
N GLY A 241 -15.28 11.64 -6.61
CA GLY A 241 -16.15 11.13 -5.53
C GLY A 241 -15.49 11.01 -4.16
N ASN A 242 -14.20 11.27 -4.03
CA ASN A 242 -13.51 11.25 -2.74
C ASN A 242 -14.01 12.37 -1.83
N PRO A 243 -14.19 12.14 -0.52
CA PRO A 243 -14.56 13.18 0.42
C PRO A 243 -13.48 14.27 0.51
N LEU A 244 -13.89 15.52 0.68
CA LEU A 244 -12.95 16.61 0.93
C LEU A 244 -12.59 16.65 2.42
N TYR A 245 -11.34 17.08 2.71
CA TYR A 245 -10.89 17.34 4.07
C TYR A 245 -11.59 18.54 4.69
N ASP A 246 -11.90 18.48 5.97
CA ASP A 246 -12.25 19.63 6.78
C ASP A 246 -10.98 20.26 7.39
N TRP A 247 -10.36 21.15 6.62
CA TRP A 247 -9.11 21.81 7.01
C TRP A 247 -9.22 22.60 8.32
N LYS A 248 -10.43 23.07 8.68
CA LYS A 248 -10.63 23.81 9.93
C LYS A 248 -10.67 22.89 11.13
N GLU A 249 -11.24 21.70 10.96
CA GLU A 249 -11.24 20.68 12.00
C GLU A 249 -9.82 20.15 12.21
N MET A 250 -9.15 19.77 11.12
CA MET A 250 -7.77 19.28 11.15
C MET A 250 -6.76 20.30 11.73
N GLU A 251 -7.02 21.59 11.60
CA GLU A 251 -6.16 22.62 12.20
C GLU A 251 -6.14 22.53 13.74
N LYS A 252 -7.21 22.07 14.38
CA LYS A 252 -7.33 21.96 15.84
C LYS A 252 -6.36 20.94 16.44
N ASP A 253 -6.09 19.85 15.71
CA ASP A 253 -5.11 18.84 16.10
C ASP A 253 -3.72 19.06 15.48
N GLY A 254 -3.58 20.17 14.75
CA GLY A 254 -2.34 20.55 14.07
C GLY A 254 -2.05 19.71 12.84
N PHE A 255 -3.08 19.22 12.11
CA PHE A 255 -2.95 18.41 10.90
C PHE A 255 -2.22 17.08 11.16
N SER A 256 -2.58 16.40 12.23
CA SER A 256 -1.87 15.19 12.69
C SER A 256 -1.79 14.12 11.61
N ILE A 257 -2.90 13.76 10.99
CA ILE A 257 -2.95 12.75 9.93
C ILE A 257 -2.12 13.13 8.70
N MET A 258 -2.08 14.42 8.35
CA MET A 258 -1.27 14.91 7.23
C MET A 258 0.22 14.88 7.54
N LYS A 259 0.62 15.14 8.79
CA LYS A 259 2.02 15.04 9.21
C LYS A 259 2.54 13.60 9.22
N LEU A 260 1.66 12.63 9.38
CA LEU A 260 2.00 11.21 9.38
C LEU A 260 2.12 10.63 7.96
N ARG A 261 1.48 11.26 6.97
CA ARG A 261 1.61 10.90 5.55
C ARG A 261 2.96 11.23 4.92
N PRO A 262 3.66 12.33 5.29
CA PRO A 262 4.95 12.62 4.69
C PRO A 262 6.00 11.65 5.15
N PRO A 263 7.14 11.76 4.52
CA PRO A 263 8.05 10.77 4.03
C PRO A 263 8.45 9.82 5.13
N THR A 264 7.44 9.11 5.61
CA THR A 264 7.69 7.96 6.43
C THR A 264 8.55 7.03 5.62
N GLU A 265 9.35 6.26 6.29
CA GLU A 265 10.28 5.29 5.71
C GLU A 265 9.64 4.38 4.65
N VAL A 266 8.30 4.28 4.62
CA VAL A 266 7.52 3.46 3.68
C VAL A 266 7.26 4.15 2.33
N HIS A 267 7.02 5.47 2.30
CA HIS A 267 6.67 6.17 1.07
C HIS A 267 7.88 6.79 0.33
N GLY A 268 9.10 6.48 0.77
CA GLY A 268 10.27 6.67 -0.07
C GLY A 268 10.78 8.09 -0.25
N PHE A 269 10.30 9.09 0.47
CA PHE A 269 10.89 10.42 0.41
C PHE A 269 12.16 10.50 1.24
N SER A 270 13.32 10.57 0.58
CA SER A 270 14.47 11.24 1.14
C SER A 270 14.66 12.54 0.32
N LEU A 271 14.38 13.65 0.94
CA LEU A 271 14.86 14.96 0.47
C LEU A 271 16.32 15.12 0.84
#